data_9a895d19faf131986c4797eea0c675dc
#
_entry.id   9a895d19faf131986c4797eea0c675dc
#
_cell.length_a   1.000
_cell.length_b   1.000
_cell.length_c   1.000
_cell.angle_alpha   90.00
_cell.angle_beta   90.00
_cell.angle_gamma   90.00
#
_symmetry.space_group_name_H-M   'P 1'
#
loop_
_entity.id
_entity.type
_entity.pdbx_description
1 polymer ?
#
loop_
_entity_poly.entity_id
_entity_poly.type
_entity_poly.pdbx_seq_one_letter_code
_entity_poly.pdbx_strand_id
1 'polypeptide(L)'
;MSIFLNPVVFSVILMCILCLCKLNVMFSLIIACFVGGLMGGMSVSDISSTMLAGFSNNAEAALAYILLGTFASCLAYTGLADIFAKRVAQAIRGSKLKLFLLILIFSIISQTIIPIHTAYIPILIPPMLAMMNEMKMDRRLMAGALVSGMMPYVGIPIGYGLIFMGIVKDNMCANGLTVTVQQVYSVNWMLMLTFIPGIIYIWFRYRKPREYKNVDVDLSAYNAVESTKLELRHWISIAAVLVVTAVEFKTQSLAVAALAGLVIMFFSGAVKWKDIEERFNDGIRMMGSIAFIMLVAGGFGMVMRATGGVNALVERSASALSSSHLLAATVITLIGLVVTMGIGTSFGTIPVIAVLFVPLCTKLGFSPAATILMISSAAALGDAGSPASDATLGPTCGLNADGQHDHIWDTCVPTFGALNIPL
;
A
#
# COMPACT_ATOMS: atom_id res chain seq x y z
N MET A 1 8.26 12.49 -33.71
CA MET A 1 7.35 12.98 -32.66
C MET A 1 8.06 12.87 -31.34
N SER A 2 8.10 13.91 -30.51
CA SER A 2 8.80 13.82 -29.22
C SER A 2 8.11 12.77 -28.32
N ILE A 3 8.84 12.11 -27.42
CA ILE A 3 8.31 11.10 -26.50
C ILE A 3 7.19 11.67 -25.62
N PHE A 4 7.25 12.97 -25.33
CA PHE A 4 6.25 13.71 -24.54
C PHE A 4 4.91 13.91 -25.25
N LEU A 5 4.85 13.76 -26.59
CA LEU A 5 3.62 13.82 -27.38
C LEU A 5 2.96 12.44 -27.54
N ASN A 6 3.53 11.40 -26.93
CA ASN A 6 2.88 10.10 -26.88
C ASN A 6 1.66 10.19 -25.94
N PRO A 7 0.45 9.76 -26.36
CA PRO A 7 -0.77 9.85 -25.57
C PRO A 7 -0.63 9.24 -24.17
N VAL A 8 0.09 8.13 -24.04
CA VAL A 8 0.28 7.42 -22.77
C VAL A 8 1.20 8.21 -21.84
N VAL A 9 2.35 8.66 -22.34
CA VAL A 9 3.32 9.43 -21.54
C VAL A 9 2.68 10.73 -21.04
N PHE A 10 2.01 11.44 -21.96
CA PHE A 10 1.32 12.68 -21.61
C PHE A 10 0.24 12.45 -20.55
N SER A 11 -0.58 11.41 -20.71
CA SER A 11 -1.64 11.07 -19.75
C SER A 11 -1.09 10.76 -18.37
N VAL A 12 -0.01 9.98 -18.28
CA VAL A 12 0.61 9.64 -16.97
C VAL A 12 1.20 10.90 -16.33
N ILE A 13 1.90 11.74 -17.08
CA ILE A 13 2.43 13.01 -16.57
C ILE A 13 1.29 13.92 -16.09
N LEU A 14 0.24 14.07 -16.89
CA LEU A 14 -0.94 14.87 -16.52
C LEU A 14 -1.58 14.35 -15.22
N MET A 15 -1.79 13.03 -15.12
CA MET A 15 -2.31 12.40 -13.91
C MET A 15 -1.44 12.74 -12.70
N CYS A 16 -0.12 12.58 -12.81
CA CYS A 16 0.81 12.90 -11.71
C CYS A 16 0.73 14.38 -11.31
N ILE A 17 0.69 15.30 -12.27
CA ILE A 17 0.54 16.74 -12.00
C ILE A 17 -0.78 17.01 -11.25
N LEU A 18 -1.90 16.44 -11.71
CA LEU A 18 -3.20 16.64 -11.07
C LEU A 18 -3.20 16.08 -9.63
N CYS A 19 -2.60 14.91 -9.40
CA CYS A 19 -2.45 14.34 -8.06
C CYS A 19 -1.58 15.22 -7.15
N LEU A 20 -0.47 15.75 -7.65
CA LEU A 20 0.38 16.69 -6.92
C LEU A 20 -0.34 18.01 -6.62
N CYS A 21 -1.26 18.43 -7.49
CA CYS A 21 -2.19 19.55 -7.22
C CYS A 21 -3.32 19.18 -6.23
N LYS A 22 -3.23 18.03 -5.57
CA LYS A 22 -4.20 17.52 -4.58
C LYS A 22 -5.59 17.19 -5.15
N LEU A 23 -5.71 16.99 -6.48
CA LEU A 23 -6.92 16.44 -7.05
C LEU A 23 -7.01 14.95 -6.71
N ASN A 24 -8.23 14.47 -6.47
CA ASN A 24 -8.47 13.05 -6.19
C ASN A 24 -7.92 12.16 -7.31
N VAL A 25 -7.21 11.07 -6.94
CA VAL A 25 -6.52 10.15 -7.86
C VAL A 25 -7.46 9.59 -8.94
N MET A 26 -8.68 9.23 -8.56
CA MET A 26 -9.68 8.68 -9.48
C MET A 26 -10.06 9.71 -10.55
N PHE A 27 -10.35 10.96 -10.14
CA PHE A 27 -10.64 12.04 -11.10
C PHE A 27 -9.44 12.36 -11.98
N SER A 28 -8.24 12.38 -11.41
CA SER A 28 -7.01 12.60 -12.15
C SER A 28 -6.81 11.54 -13.23
N LEU A 29 -7.12 10.28 -12.92
CA LEU A 29 -7.02 9.16 -13.85
C LEU A 29 -8.07 9.22 -14.95
N ILE A 30 -9.32 9.60 -14.63
CA ILE A 30 -10.39 9.79 -15.61
C ILE A 30 -10.04 10.93 -16.58
N ILE A 31 -9.61 12.09 -16.06
CA ILE A 31 -9.19 13.23 -16.90
C ILE A 31 -8.04 12.82 -17.81
N ALA A 32 -7.02 12.16 -17.27
CA ALA A 32 -5.88 11.67 -18.04
C ALA A 32 -6.30 10.66 -19.12
N CYS A 33 -7.28 9.80 -18.84
CA CYS A 33 -7.84 8.85 -19.79
C CYS A 33 -8.49 9.57 -20.99
N PHE A 34 -9.35 10.54 -20.72
CA PHE A 34 -10.01 11.32 -21.79
C PHE A 34 -9.01 12.14 -22.60
N VAL A 35 -8.10 12.84 -21.95
CA VAL A 35 -7.07 13.64 -22.64
C VAL A 35 -6.18 12.75 -23.52
N GLY A 36 -5.73 11.62 -23.00
CA GLY A 36 -4.91 10.69 -23.78
C GLY A 36 -5.66 10.05 -24.94
N GLY A 37 -6.93 9.69 -24.75
CA GLY A 37 -7.78 9.19 -25.82
C GLY A 37 -7.99 10.20 -26.94
N LEU A 38 -8.29 11.46 -26.59
CA LEU A 38 -8.39 12.58 -27.57
C LEU A 38 -7.09 12.81 -28.31
N MET A 39 -5.95 12.80 -27.61
CA MET A 39 -4.63 12.89 -28.27
C MET A 39 -4.34 11.72 -29.21
N GLY A 40 -4.89 10.54 -28.91
CA GLY A 40 -4.84 9.37 -29.79
C GLY A 40 -5.83 9.41 -30.94
N GLY A 41 -6.61 10.48 -31.08
CA GLY A 41 -7.58 10.66 -32.18
C GLY A 41 -8.92 9.97 -31.95
N MET A 42 -9.23 9.49 -30.73
CA MET A 42 -10.51 8.87 -30.41
C MET A 42 -11.59 9.93 -30.16
N SER A 43 -12.83 9.61 -30.51
CA SER A 43 -13.98 10.44 -30.12
C SER A 43 -14.31 10.29 -28.63
N VAL A 44 -15.00 11.27 -28.04
CA VAL A 44 -15.44 11.21 -26.64
C VAL A 44 -16.32 10.00 -26.38
N SER A 45 -17.17 9.63 -27.33
CA SER A 45 -18.03 8.44 -27.24
C SER A 45 -17.22 7.16 -27.23
N ASP A 46 -16.20 7.06 -28.12
CA ASP A 46 -15.34 5.87 -28.20
C ASP A 46 -14.46 5.73 -26.93
N ILE A 47 -13.96 6.85 -26.39
CA ILE A 47 -13.22 6.86 -25.12
C ILE A 47 -14.11 6.32 -24.00
N SER A 48 -15.33 6.84 -23.88
CA SER A 48 -16.27 6.44 -22.85
C SER A 48 -16.62 4.95 -22.93
N SER A 49 -17.00 4.49 -24.13
CA SER A 49 -17.36 3.08 -24.34
C SER A 49 -16.19 2.12 -24.12
N THR A 50 -14.99 2.48 -24.60
CA THR A 50 -13.76 1.70 -24.40
C THR A 50 -13.36 1.67 -22.92
N MET A 51 -13.46 2.81 -22.21
CA MET A 51 -13.16 2.90 -20.80
C MET A 51 -14.12 1.99 -19.99
N LEU A 52 -15.42 2.05 -20.24
CA LEU A 52 -16.41 1.21 -19.56
C LEU A 52 -16.21 -0.27 -19.86
N ALA A 53 -15.91 -0.63 -21.11
CA ALA A 53 -15.55 -2.01 -21.46
C ALA A 53 -14.31 -2.50 -20.71
N GLY A 54 -13.34 -1.61 -20.47
CA GLY A 54 -12.12 -1.92 -19.72
C GLY A 54 -12.33 -2.21 -18.23
N PHE A 55 -13.48 -1.81 -17.65
CA PHE A 55 -13.80 -2.10 -16.25
C PHE A 55 -13.86 -3.60 -15.96
N SER A 56 -14.30 -4.40 -16.93
CA SER A 56 -14.36 -5.86 -16.80
C SER A 56 -13.01 -6.51 -16.51
N ASN A 57 -11.90 -5.91 -16.96
CA ASN A 57 -10.55 -6.43 -16.76
C ASN A 57 -10.15 -6.48 -15.27
N ASN A 58 -10.71 -5.59 -14.45
CA ASN A 58 -10.37 -5.46 -13.02
C ASN A 58 -11.60 -5.61 -12.12
N ALA A 59 -12.73 -6.09 -12.64
CA ALA A 59 -13.97 -6.20 -11.86
C ALA A 59 -13.84 -7.19 -10.70
N GLU A 60 -13.17 -8.34 -10.92
CA GLU A 60 -12.90 -9.32 -9.86
C GLU A 60 -12.02 -8.71 -8.75
N ALA A 61 -10.97 -8.00 -9.12
CA ALA A 61 -10.10 -7.32 -8.16
C ALA A 61 -10.88 -6.28 -7.34
N ALA A 62 -11.71 -5.48 -7.99
CA ALA A 62 -12.53 -4.47 -7.30
C ALA A 62 -13.50 -5.11 -6.29
N LEU A 63 -14.18 -6.21 -6.67
CA LEU A 63 -15.02 -6.98 -5.75
C LEU A 63 -14.20 -7.55 -4.59
N ALA A 64 -13.05 -8.15 -4.89
CA ALA A 64 -12.18 -8.73 -3.88
C ALA A 64 -11.77 -7.70 -2.82
N TYR A 65 -11.46 -6.46 -3.22
CA TYR A 65 -11.06 -5.42 -2.28
C TYR A 65 -12.19 -4.99 -1.36
N ILE A 66 -13.41 -4.87 -1.86
CA ILE A 66 -14.59 -4.59 -1.01
C ILE A 66 -14.76 -5.72 0.03
N LEU A 67 -14.69 -6.99 -0.40
CA LEU A 67 -14.83 -8.13 0.49
C LEU A 67 -13.67 -8.21 1.50
N LEU A 68 -12.44 -7.94 1.09
CA LEU A 68 -11.28 -7.89 1.98
C LEU A 68 -11.36 -6.71 2.96
N GLY A 69 -11.85 -5.55 2.50
CA GLY A 69 -12.15 -4.41 3.37
C GLY A 69 -13.19 -4.77 4.43
N THR A 70 -14.25 -5.48 4.04
CA THR A 70 -15.25 -6.01 4.97
C THR A 70 -14.63 -6.99 5.96
N PHE A 71 -13.77 -7.89 5.49
CA PHE A 71 -13.04 -8.82 6.34
C PHE A 71 -12.12 -8.08 7.33
N ALA A 72 -11.41 -7.07 6.87
CA ALA A 72 -10.58 -6.22 7.74
C ALA A 72 -11.42 -5.48 8.80
N SER A 73 -12.60 -4.95 8.43
CA SER A 73 -13.54 -4.36 9.39
C SER A 73 -14.03 -5.37 10.43
N CYS A 74 -14.30 -6.63 10.01
CA CYS A 74 -14.64 -7.70 10.93
C CYS A 74 -13.50 -8.02 11.91
N LEU A 75 -12.25 -8.05 11.43
CA LEU A 75 -11.07 -8.23 12.29
C LEU A 75 -10.92 -7.09 13.29
N ALA A 76 -11.10 -5.85 12.86
CA ALA A 76 -11.07 -4.67 13.72
C ALA A 76 -12.19 -4.72 14.78
N TYR A 77 -13.40 -5.09 14.39
CA TYR A 77 -14.55 -5.26 15.30
C TYR A 77 -14.27 -6.23 16.43
N THR A 78 -13.48 -7.27 16.23
CA THR A 78 -13.12 -8.20 17.30
C THR A 78 -12.23 -7.59 18.39
N GLY A 79 -11.57 -6.45 18.13
CA GLY A 79 -10.67 -5.77 19.05
C GLY A 79 -9.31 -6.47 19.22
N LEU A 80 -8.97 -7.39 18.33
CA LEU A 80 -7.71 -8.14 18.40
C LEU A 80 -6.49 -7.21 18.40
N ALA A 81 -6.49 -6.18 17.56
CA ALA A 81 -5.40 -5.22 17.49
C ALA A 81 -5.28 -4.33 18.72
N ASP A 82 -6.42 -3.94 19.32
CA ASP A 82 -6.43 -3.10 20.52
C ASP A 82 -5.80 -3.84 21.70
N ILE A 83 -6.08 -5.16 21.81
CA ILE A 83 -5.45 -6.01 22.81
C ILE A 83 -3.94 -6.08 22.59
N PHE A 84 -3.50 -6.27 21.35
CA PHE A 84 -2.07 -6.27 21.04
C PHE A 84 -1.44 -4.91 21.35
N ALA A 85 -2.07 -3.80 20.95
CA ALA A 85 -1.59 -2.45 21.22
C ALA A 85 -1.39 -2.21 22.73
N LYS A 86 -2.37 -2.60 23.54
CA LYS A 86 -2.31 -2.43 25.00
C LYS A 86 -1.25 -3.33 25.65
N ARG A 87 -1.09 -4.58 25.19
CA ARG A 87 0.00 -5.48 25.65
C ARG A 87 1.38 -4.92 25.30
N VAL A 88 1.53 -4.37 24.10
CA VAL A 88 2.75 -3.70 23.65
C VAL A 88 3.07 -2.54 24.60
N ALA A 89 2.11 -1.65 24.84
CA ALA A 89 2.32 -0.50 25.74
C ALA A 89 2.72 -0.93 27.17
N GLN A 90 2.16 -2.03 27.69
CA GLN A 90 2.49 -2.56 29.02
C GLN A 90 3.88 -3.24 29.10
N ALA A 91 4.34 -3.82 28.00
CA ALA A 91 5.63 -4.54 27.94
C ALA A 91 6.86 -3.62 27.92
N ILE A 92 6.66 -2.30 27.66
CA ILE A 92 7.74 -1.34 27.46
C ILE A 92 8.11 -0.68 28.79
N ARG A 93 9.33 -0.90 29.27
CA ARG A 93 9.95 -0.14 30.36
C ARG A 93 11.43 0.14 30.05
N GLY A 94 11.80 1.41 29.96
CA GLY A 94 13.15 1.91 30.20
C GLY A 94 14.24 1.75 29.13
N SER A 95 13.95 1.25 27.91
CA SER A 95 14.97 1.11 26.87
C SER A 95 14.47 1.57 25.49
N LYS A 96 15.15 2.57 24.91
CA LYS A 96 14.86 3.08 23.56
C LYS A 96 14.90 1.97 22.50
N LEU A 97 15.85 1.02 22.61
CA LEU A 97 15.98 -0.08 21.66
C LEU A 97 14.80 -1.05 21.77
N LYS A 98 14.40 -1.41 22.99
CA LYS A 98 13.25 -2.30 23.19
C LYS A 98 11.97 -1.66 22.64
N LEU A 99 11.76 -0.37 22.91
CA LEU A 99 10.63 0.37 22.40
C LEU A 99 10.63 0.40 20.86
N PHE A 100 11.76 0.75 20.25
CA PHE A 100 11.93 0.78 18.80
C PHE A 100 11.61 -0.57 18.15
N LEU A 101 12.24 -1.65 18.64
CA LEU A 101 12.03 -3.00 18.08
C LEU A 101 10.60 -3.49 18.28
N LEU A 102 10.01 -3.20 19.42
CA LEU A 102 8.67 -3.65 19.75
C LEU A 102 7.62 -2.95 18.88
N ILE A 103 7.76 -1.63 18.65
CA ILE A 103 6.91 -0.88 17.74
C ILE A 103 7.13 -1.31 16.29
N LEU A 104 8.37 -1.56 15.88
CA LEU A 104 8.68 -2.09 14.56
C LEU A 104 7.96 -3.44 14.31
N ILE A 105 8.10 -4.39 15.23
CA ILE A 105 7.45 -5.70 15.13
C ILE A 105 5.92 -5.56 15.14
N PHE A 106 5.41 -4.71 16.02
CA PHE A 106 3.97 -4.45 16.09
C PHE A 106 3.43 -3.85 14.79
N SER A 107 4.16 -2.89 14.20
CA SER A 107 3.80 -2.30 12.90
C SER A 107 3.81 -3.33 11.77
N ILE A 108 4.78 -4.25 11.76
CA ILE A 108 4.80 -5.36 10.79
C ILE A 108 3.54 -6.22 10.92
N ILE A 109 3.20 -6.61 12.14
CA ILE A 109 2.02 -7.47 12.40
C ILE A 109 0.73 -6.74 12.03
N SER A 110 0.58 -5.49 12.47
CA SER A 110 -0.65 -4.70 12.26
C SER A 110 -0.87 -4.30 10.80
N GLN A 111 0.19 -4.03 10.05
CA GLN A 111 0.07 -3.71 8.63
C GLN A 111 -0.11 -4.96 7.77
N THR A 112 0.60 -6.04 8.11
CA THR A 112 0.64 -7.22 7.24
C THR A 112 -0.54 -8.15 7.46
N ILE A 113 -0.89 -8.39 8.73
CA ILE A 113 -1.93 -9.38 9.10
C ILE A 113 -3.30 -8.73 9.20
N ILE A 114 -3.38 -7.57 9.86
CA ILE A 114 -4.64 -6.87 10.12
C ILE A 114 -4.45 -5.42 9.69
N PRO A 115 -4.97 -4.99 8.55
CA PRO A 115 -4.71 -3.66 7.99
C PRO A 115 -5.45 -2.56 8.77
N ILE A 116 -5.03 -2.30 9.99
CA ILE A 116 -5.62 -1.31 10.90
C ILE A 116 -4.62 -0.30 11.45
N HIS A 117 -3.51 -0.12 10.75
CA HIS A 117 -2.49 0.86 11.14
C HIS A 117 -3.08 2.27 11.36
N THR A 118 -4.05 2.67 10.55
CA THR A 118 -4.76 3.95 10.71
C THR A 118 -5.56 4.05 11.99
N ALA A 119 -6.04 2.93 12.52
CA ALA A 119 -6.83 2.90 13.75
C ALA A 119 -5.97 2.80 15.01
N TYR A 120 -4.92 1.95 15.01
CA TYR A 120 -4.13 1.72 16.22
C TYR A 120 -3.14 2.84 16.54
N ILE A 121 -2.60 3.52 15.53
CA ILE A 121 -1.59 4.57 15.76
C ILE A 121 -2.12 5.70 16.62
N PRO A 122 -3.32 6.27 16.37
CA PRO A 122 -3.92 7.27 17.25
C PRO A 122 -4.22 6.76 18.67
N ILE A 123 -4.39 5.44 18.85
CA ILE A 123 -4.66 4.84 20.16
C ILE A 123 -3.36 4.56 20.91
N LEU A 124 -2.36 4.00 20.22
CA LEU A 124 -1.13 3.51 20.84
C LEU A 124 -0.10 4.60 21.09
N ILE A 125 0.11 5.50 20.14
CA ILE A 125 1.25 6.42 20.15
C ILE A 125 1.08 7.60 21.10
N PRO A 126 -0.08 8.31 21.18
CA PRO A 126 -0.22 9.44 22.08
C PRO A 126 0.08 9.16 23.55
N PRO A 127 -0.40 8.03 24.17
CA PRO A 127 -0.04 7.70 25.54
C PRO A 127 1.44 7.46 25.77
N MET A 128 2.19 7.12 24.71
CA MET A 128 3.62 6.83 24.79
C MET A 128 4.47 8.08 24.67
N LEU A 129 3.91 9.24 24.26
CA LEU A 129 4.67 10.48 24.09
C LEU A 129 5.31 10.94 25.38
N ALA A 130 4.60 10.88 26.50
CA ALA A 130 5.16 11.24 27.82
C ALA A 130 6.38 10.37 28.16
N MET A 131 6.28 9.06 28.00
CA MET A 131 7.39 8.11 28.22
C MET A 131 8.56 8.36 27.26
N MET A 132 8.26 8.67 25.99
CA MET A 132 9.29 9.02 24.99
C MET A 132 10.03 10.32 25.38
N ASN A 133 9.31 11.32 25.92
CA ASN A 133 9.87 12.57 26.39
C ASN A 133 10.78 12.34 27.60
N GLU A 134 10.35 11.54 28.59
CA GLU A 134 11.18 11.15 29.74
C GLU A 134 12.48 10.45 29.31
N MET A 135 12.40 9.57 28.30
CA MET A 135 13.57 8.90 27.73
C MET A 135 14.40 9.80 26.81
N LYS A 136 13.98 11.05 26.57
CA LYS A 136 14.59 11.96 25.56
C LYS A 136 14.75 11.26 24.22
N MET A 137 13.71 10.56 23.78
CA MET A 137 13.73 9.79 22.54
C MET A 137 13.36 10.70 21.35
N ASP A 138 14.21 10.72 20.32
CA ASP A 138 13.87 11.42 19.08
C ASP A 138 12.67 10.76 18.40
N ARG A 139 11.59 11.50 18.16
CA ARG A 139 10.36 10.99 17.55
C ARG A 139 10.56 10.54 16.10
N ARG A 140 11.61 11.01 15.40
CA ARG A 140 12.01 10.51 14.08
C ARG A 140 12.42 9.04 14.14
N LEU A 141 12.99 8.59 15.25
CA LEU A 141 13.28 7.17 15.47
C LEU A 141 12.00 6.35 15.53
N MET A 142 10.96 6.86 16.21
CA MET A 142 9.66 6.21 16.29
C MET A 142 8.92 6.25 14.95
N ALA A 143 8.92 7.40 14.26
CA ALA A 143 8.36 7.52 12.90
C ALA A 143 9.01 6.49 11.96
N GLY A 144 10.33 6.36 12.03
CA GLY A 144 11.08 5.36 11.26
C GLY A 144 10.69 3.92 11.61
N ALA A 145 10.47 3.59 12.89
CA ALA A 145 10.01 2.26 13.29
C ALA A 145 8.60 1.95 12.72
N LEU A 146 7.68 2.91 12.84
CA LEU A 146 6.32 2.77 12.34
C LEU A 146 6.30 2.58 10.83
N VAL A 147 6.92 3.49 10.07
CA VAL A 147 6.95 3.43 8.60
C VAL A 147 7.70 2.19 8.11
N SER A 148 8.87 1.88 8.68
CA SER A 148 9.62 0.68 8.28
C SER A 148 8.86 -0.62 8.57
N GLY A 149 8.09 -0.65 9.66
CA GLY A 149 7.26 -1.81 10.00
C GLY A 149 6.04 -1.95 9.08
N MET A 150 5.61 -0.87 8.44
CA MET A 150 4.50 -0.93 7.48
C MET A 150 4.90 -1.48 6.11
N MET A 151 6.18 -1.43 5.72
CA MET A 151 6.63 -1.80 4.37
C MET A 151 6.70 -3.30 4.07
N PRO A 152 6.92 -4.23 5.03
CA PRO A 152 7.08 -5.67 4.73
C PRO A 152 5.88 -6.35 4.09
N TYR A 153 4.70 -5.72 4.02
CA TYR A 153 3.55 -6.29 3.28
C TYR A 153 3.87 -6.61 1.83
N VAL A 154 4.83 -5.93 1.22
CA VAL A 154 5.22 -6.18 -0.18
C VAL A 154 5.76 -7.60 -0.40
N GLY A 155 6.29 -8.25 0.65
CA GLY A 155 6.92 -9.57 0.57
C GLY A 155 6.33 -10.63 1.51
N ILE A 156 5.38 -10.31 2.40
CA ILE A 156 4.75 -11.27 3.31
C ILE A 156 3.37 -11.67 2.77
N PRO A 157 3.14 -12.95 2.38
CA PRO A 157 1.91 -13.39 1.71
C PRO A 157 0.77 -13.70 2.70
N ILE A 158 0.45 -12.77 3.59
CA ILE A 158 -0.64 -12.90 4.57
C ILE A 158 -1.42 -11.59 4.65
N GLY A 159 -2.73 -11.64 4.76
CA GLY A 159 -3.58 -10.47 4.97
C GLY A 159 -3.37 -9.40 3.91
N TYR A 160 -2.90 -8.22 4.32
CA TYR A 160 -2.69 -7.08 3.42
C TYR A 160 -1.61 -7.35 2.35
N GLY A 161 -0.61 -8.18 2.67
CA GLY A 161 0.40 -8.58 1.71
C GLY A 161 -0.17 -9.43 0.58
N LEU A 162 -1.17 -10.30 0.86
CA LEU A 162 -1.88 -11.03 -0.20
C LEU A 162 -2.64 -10.09 -1.14
N ILE A 163 -3.26 -9.02 -0.60
CA ILE A 163 -3.91 -8.00 -1.42
C ILE A 163 -2.89 -7.38 -2.38
N PHE A 164 -1.74 -6.95 -1.88
CA PHE A 164 -0.68 -6.38 -2.71
C PHE A 164 -0.24 -7.34 -3.82
N MET A 165 0.05 -8.59 -3.46
CA MET A 165 0.51 -9.60 -4.42
C MET A 165 -0.57 -9.97 -5.45
N GLY A 166 -1.83 -9.99 -5.04
CA GLY A 166 -2.97 -10.16 -5.94
C GLY A 166 -3.07 -9.02 -6.94
N ILE A 167 -2.93 -7.75 -6.49
CA ILE A 167 -2.91 -6.57 -7.37
C ILE A 167 -1.77 -6.68 -8.39
N VAL A 168 -0.59 -7.05 -7.96
CA VAL A 168 0.57 -7.26 -8.87
C VAL A 168 0.23 -8.34 -9.89
N LYS A 169 -0.21 -9.53 -9.44
CA LYS A 169 -0.60 -10.66 -10.30
C LYS A 169 -1.65 -10.24 -11.33
N ASP A 170 -2.77 -9.65 -10.87
CA ASP A 170 -3.90 -9.32 -11.72
C ASP A 170 -3.53 -8.30 -12.81
N ASN A 171 -2.76 -7.27 -12.44
CA ASN A 171 -2.32 -6.26 -13.40
C ASN A 171 -1.24 -6.76 -14.36
N MET A 172 -0.37 -7.66 -13.94
CA MET A 172 0.57 -8.32 -14.85
C MET A 172 -0.17 -9.20 -15.86
N CYS A 173 -1.13 -10.01 -15.41
CA CYS A 173 -1.97 -10.84 -16.28
C CYS A 173 -2.79 -9.99 -17.26
N ALA A 174 -3.41 -8.91 -16.81
CA ALA A 174 -4.17 -7.99 -17.65
C ALA A 174 -3.33 -7.31 -18.74
N ASN A 175 -2.00 -7.20 -18.52
CA ASN A 175 -1.06 -6.60 -19.46
C ASN A 175 -0.18 -7.63 -20.21
N GLY A 176 -0.61 -8.89 -20.26
CA GLY A 176 -0.05 -9.92 -21.16
C GLY A 176 1.05 -10.78 -20.56
N LEU A 177 1.33 -10.70 -19.26
CA LEU A 177 2.31 -11.55 -18.59
C LEU A 177 1.65 -12.41 -17.51
N THR A 178 1.29 -13.64 -17.83
CA THR A 178 0.62 -14.57 -16.93
C THR A 178 1.55 -14.99 -15.78
N VAL A 179 1.15 -14.69 -14.54
CA VAL A 179 1.87 -15.01 -13.31
C VAL A 179 0.89 -15.46 -12.22
N THR A 180 1.41 -16.21 -11.24
CA THR A 180 0.65 -16.64 -10.05
C THR A 180 1.07 -15.86 -8.81
N VAL A 181 0.24 -15.88 -7.76
CA VAL A 181 0.59 -15.26 -6.46
C VAL A 181 1.85 -15.90 -5.86
N GLN A 182 2.03 -17.21 -6.05
CA GLN A 182 3.25 -17.91 -5.60
C GLN A 182 4.50 -17.38 -6.30
N GLN A 183 4.42 -17.10 -7.60
CA GLN A 183 5.54 -16.50 -8.34
C GLN A 183 5.82 -15.08 -7.85
N VAL A 184 4.80 -14.27 -7.57
CA VAL A 184 5.00 -12.95 -6.97
C VAL A 184 5.67 -13.06 -5.61
N TYR A 185 5.18 -13.93 -4.74
CA TYR A 185 5.78 -14.16 -3.42
C TYR A 185 7.22 -14.66 -3.52
N SER A 186 7.49 -15.62 -4.40
CA SER A 186 8.82 -16.25 -4.54
C SER A 186 9.93 -15.25 -4.93
N VAL A 187 9.53 -14.04 -5.36
CA VAL A 187 10.45 -12.98 -5.76
C VAL A 187 10.39 -11.79 -4.78
N ASN A 188 9.21 -11.38 -4.40
CA ASN A 188 8.99 -10.16 -3.61
C ASN A 188 9.55 -10.23 -2.19
N TRP A 189 9.77 -11.43 -1.59
CA TRP A 189 10.42 -11.52 -0.29
C TRP A 189 11.80 -10.85 -0.27
N MET A 190 12.47 -10.77 -1.43
CA MET A 190 13.78 -10.08 -1.55
C MET A 190 13.65 -8.58 -1.25
N LEU A 191 12.51 -7.96 -1.58
CA LEU A 191 12.27 -6.54 -1.29
C LEU A 191 12.28 -6.25 0.21
N MET A 192 11.91 -7.23 1.05
CA MET A 192 11.98 -7.05 2.51
C MET A 192 13.42 -6.88 3.01
N LEU A 193 14.39 -7.53 2.35
CA LEU A 193 15.79 -7.43 2.72
C LEU A 193 16.33 -6.02 2.49
N THR A 194 15.78 -5.28 1.52
CA THR A 194 16.20 -3.91 1.21
C THR A 194 15.81 -2.91 2.30
N PHE A 195 14.80 -3.22 3.13
CA PHE A 195 14.42 -2.36 4.25
C PHE A 195 15.35 -2.48 5.46
N ILE A 196 16.09 -3.60 5.59
CA ILE A 196 17.00 -3.85 6.73
C ILE A 196 18.08 -2.75 6.87
N PRO A 197 18.83 -2.39 5.80
CA PRO A 197 19.78 -1.29 5.87
C PRO A 197 19.13 0.04 6.29
N GLY A 198 17.91 0.32 5.80
CA GLY A 198 17.16 1.51 6.17
C GLY A 198 16.78 1.54 7.64
N ILE A 199 16.32 0.42 8.21
CA ILE A 199 16.00 0.28 9.63
C ILE A 199 17.26 0.52 10.48
N ILE A 200 18.38 -0.08 10.09
CA ILE A 200 19.66 0.08 10.75
C ILE A 200 20.11 1.56 10.70
N TYR A 201 20.01 2.19 9.53
CA TYR A 201 20.34 3.61 9.36
C TYR A 201 19.48 4.50 10.27
N ILE A 202 18.15 4.30 10.30
CA ILE A 202 17.23 5.05 11.15
C ILE A 202 17.65 4.93 12.63
N TRP A 203 17.94 3.70 13.09
CA TRP A 203 18.40 3.49 14.45
C TRP A 203 19.66 4.30 14.75
N PHE A 204 20.74 4.14 14.00
CA PHE A 204 22.00 4.82 14.26
C PHE A 204 21.91 6.34 14.11
N ARG A 205 21.10 6.83 13.17
CA ARG A 205 20.97 8.26 12.86
C ARG A 205 20.15 9.01 13.90
N TYR A 206 19.08 8.41 14.44
CA TYR A 206 18.10 9.08 15.29
C TYR A 206 18.07 8.58 16.76
N ARG A 207 19.01 7.73 17.19
CA ARG A 207 19.11 7.28 18.60
C ARG A 207 19.61 8.36 19.58
N LYS A 208 20.11 9.48 19.08
CA LYS A 208 20.60 10.58 19.91
C LYS A 208 19.44 11.21 20.68
N PRO A 209 19.69 11.74 21.93
CA PRO A 209 18.64 12.41 22.68
C PRO A 209 18.11 13.64 21.96
N ARG A 210 16.77 13.84 22.02
CA ARG A 210 16.09 15.07 21.63
C ARG A 210 15.05 15.41 22.71
N GLU A 211 14.98 16.65 23.12
CA GLU A 211 14.06 17.10 24.16
C GLU A 211 12.75 17.61 23.56
N TYR A 212 11.64 17.34 24.25
CA TYR A 212 10.30 17.79 23.93
C TYR A 212 9.62 18.31 25.19
N LYS A 213 8.70 19.22 25.04
CA LYS A 213 7.89 19.75 26.14
C LYS A 213 6.81 18.72 26.51
N ASN A 214 6.53 18.56 27.80
CA ASN A 214 5.37 17.79 28.24
C ASN A 214 4.12 18.61 28.04
N VAL A 215 3.18 18.09 27.27
CA VAL A 215 1.86 18.66 26.98
C VAL A 215 0.83 17.57 27.26
N ASP A 216 -0.29 17.96 27.86
CA ASP A 216 -1.41 17.04 28.07
C ASP A 216 -2.02 16.62 26.74
N VAL A 217 -2.20 15.32 26.57
CA VAL A 217 -2.75 14.70 25.36
C VAL A 217 -4.06 14.00 25.72
N ASP A 218 -5.07 14.09 24.85
CA ASP A 218 -6.31 13.35 25.03
C ASP A 218 -6.08 11.84 24.89
N LEU A 219 -6.35 11.11 25.99
CA LEU A 219 -6.17 9.67 26.09
C LEU A 219 -7.51 8.90 26.09
N SER A 220 -8.61 9.54 25.73
CA SER A 220 -9.94 8.92 25.78
C SER A 220 -10.04 7.61 24.99
N ALA A 221 -9.49 7.58 23.79
CA ALA A 221 -9.45 6.38 22.93
C ALA A 221 -8.64 5.23 23.53
N TYR A 222 -7.51 5.53 24.19
CA TYR A 222 -6.68 4.53 24.86
C TYR A 222 -7.37 3.93 26.06
N ASN A 223 -8.04 4.77 26.88
CA ASN A 223 -8.74 4.34 28.10
C ASN A 223 -10.00 3.52 27.79
N ALA A 224 -10.57 3.61 26.60
CA ALA A 224 -11.72 2.82 26.17
C ALA A 224 -11.42 1.32 26.01
N VAL A 225 -10.15 0.91 25.94
CA VAL A 225 -9.77 -0.51 25.84
C VAL A 225 -9.79 -1.16 27.23
N GLU A 226 -10.80 -1.98 27.52
CA GLU A 226 -11.04 -2.55 28.87
C GLU A 226 -10.19 -3.77 29.22
N SER A 227 -9.88 -4.65 28.23
CA SER A 227 -9.27 -5.95 28.50
C SER A 227 -8.04 -6.25 27.61
N THR A 228 -7.07 -6.98 28.16
CA THR A 228 -5.91 -7.53 27.42
C THR A 228 -5.97 -9.06 27.25
N LYS A 229 -7.08 -9.70 27.62
CA LYS A 229 -7.25 -11.16 27.51
C LYS A 229 -7.77 -11.55 26.14
N LEU A 230 -7.17 -12.58 25.54
CA LEU A 230 -7.65 -13.17 24.30
C LEU A 230 -8.89 -14.03 24.57
N GLU A 231 -9.99 -13.73 23.87
CA GLU A 231 -11.24 -14.48 23.88
C GLU A 231 -11.34 -15.38 22.65
N LEU A 232 -12.35 -16.24 22.60
CA LEU A 232 -12.59 -17.16 21.48
C LEU A 232 -12.70 -16.42 20.13
N ARG A 233 -13.38 -15.25 20.11
CA ARG A 233 -13.52 -14.42 18.89
C ARG A 233 -12.18 -13.99 18.28
N HIS A 234 -11.15 -13.78 19.11
CA HIS A 234 -9.82 -13.40 18.64
C HIS A 234 -9.09 -14.59 17.99
N TRP A 235 -9.25 -15.79 18.56
CA TRP A 235 -8.73 -17.02 17.97
C TRP A 235 -9.41 -17.37 16.65
N ILE A 236 -10.74 -17.16 16.57
CA ILE A 236 -11.50 -17.29 15.32
C ILE A 236 -10.96 -16.31 14.25
N SER A 237 -10.69 -15.07 14.63
CA SER A 237 -10.10 -14.06 13.72
C SER A 237 -8.76 -14.52 13.17
N ILE A 238 -7.88 -15.04 14.00
CA ILE A 238 -6.57 -15.58 13.57
C ILE A 238 -6.78 -16.78 12.62
N ALA A 239 -7.66 -17.71 12.97
CA ALA A 239 -7.98 -18.84 12.10
C ALA A 239 -8.55 -18.39 10.75
N ALA A 240 -9.43 -17.39 10.74
CA ALA A 240 -10.00 -16.84 9.52
C ALA A 240 -8.92 -16.24 8.59
N VAL A 241 -7.94 -15.50 9.14
CA VAL A 241 -6.79 -14.98 8.36
C VAL A 241 -6.00 -16.13 7.73
N LEU A 242 -5.72 -17.19 8.48
CA LEU A 242 -4.99 -18.36 7.96
C LEU A 242 -5.77 -19.06 6.83
N VAL A 243 -7.10 -19.19 6.98
CA VAL A 243 -7.96 -19.78 5.93
C VAL A 243 -7.99 -18.90 4.67
N VAL A 244 -8.14 -17.57 4.81
CA VAL A 244 -8.05 -16.65 3.67
C VAL A 244 -6.75 -16.87 2.91
N THR A 245 -5.63 -16.90 3.63
CA THR A 245 -4.31 -17.15 3.04
C THR A 245 -4.24 -18.49 2.29
N ALA A 246 -4.71 -19.57 2.93
CA ALA A 246 -4.69 -20.91 2.32
C ALA A 246 -5.60 -21.02 1.10
N VAL A 247 -6.79 -20.42 1.14
CA VAL A 247 -7.74 -20.42 0.02
C VAL A 247 -7.17 -19.61 -1.15
N GLU A 248 -6.55 -18.44 -0.90
CA GLU A 248 -5.92 -17.64 -1.95
C GLU A 248 -4.81 -18.42 -2.66
N PHE A 249 -3.90 -19.05 -1.92
CA PHE A 249 -2.85 -19.87 -2.53
C PHE A 249 -3.37 -21.05 -3.36
N LYS A 250 -4.54 -21.58 -3.00
CA LYS A 250 -5.16 -22.70 -3.71
C LYS A 250 -5.99 -22.27 -4.91
N THR A 251 -6.77 -21.20 -4.78
CA THR A 251 -7.77 -20.78 -5.79
C THR A 251 -7.26 -19.68 -6.72
N GLN A 252 -6.23 -18.94 -6.30
CA GLN A 252 -5.72 -17.74 -6.98
C GLN A 252 -6.79 -16.65 -7.18
N SER A 253 -7.83 -16.66 -6.34
CA SER A 253 -8.93 -15.70 -6.34
C SER A 253 -9.08 -15.06 -4.97
N LEU A 254 -8.70 -13.79 -4.88
CA LEU A 254 -8.86 -12.97 -3.67
C LEU A 254 -10.32 -12.83 -3.24
N ALA A 255 -11.25 -12.80 -4.20
CA ALA A 255 -12.68 -12.71 -3.91
C ALA A 255 -13.17 -13.97 -3.16
N VAL A 256 -12.79 -15.16 -3.66
CA VAL A 256 -13.15 -16.44 -3.02
C VAL A 256 -12.49 -16.57 -1.65
N ALA A 257 -11.22 -16.17 -1.54
CA ALA A 257 -10.50 -16.18 -0.27
C ALA A 257 -11.17 -15.26 0.78
N ALA A 258 -11.51 -14.03 0.38
CA ALA A 258 -12.20 -13.09 1.26
C ALA A 258 -13.57 -13.60 1.71
N LEU A 259 -14.35 -14.18 0.79
CA LEU A 259 -15.64 -14.81 1.12
C LEU A 259 -15.48 -15.94 2.14
N ALA A 260 -14.46 -16.81 1.99
CA ALA A 260 -14.19 -17.87 2.96
C ALA A 260 -13.92 -17.31 4.37
N GLY A 261 -13.12 -16.24 4.45
CA GLY A 261 -12.86 -15.53 5.73
C GLY A 261 -14.12 -14.94 6.33
N LEU A 262 -14.94 -14.26 5.53
CA LEU A 262 -16.20 -13.66 5.96
C LEU A 262 -17.21 -14.71 6.46
N VAL A 263 -17.32 -15.84 5.76
CA VAL A 263 -18.15 -16.98 6.18
C VAL A 263 -17.74 -17.43 7.60
N ILE A 264 -16.45 -17.61 7.85
CA ILE A 264 -15.96 -17.98 9.18
C ILE A 264 -16.35 -16.91 10.21
N MET A 265 -16.09 -15.63 9.95
CA MET A 265 -16.36 -14.54 10.90
C MET A 265 -17.84 -14.42 11.26
N PHE A 266 -18.73 -14.61 10.27
CA PHE A 266 -20.17 -14.46 10.45
C PHE A 266 -20.80 -15.69 11.11
N PHE A 267 -20.50 -16.89 10.61
CA PHE A 267 -21.14 -18.12 11.10
C PHE A 267 -20.55 -18.63 12.43
N SER A 268 -19.34 -18.22 12.79
CA SER A 268 -18.79 -18.51 14.13
C SER A 268 -19.34 -17.62 15.24
N GLY A 269 -20.06 -16.54 14.88
CA GLY A 269 -20.53 -15.55 15.85
C GLY A 269 -19.44 -14.59 16.34
N ALA A 270 -18.24 -14.57 15.73
CA ALA A 270 -17.19 -13.58 16.01
C ALA A 270 -17.66 -12.15 15.72
N VAL A 271 -18.51 -12.01 14.70
CA VAL A 271 -19.27 -10.80 14.38
C VAL A 271 -20.75 -11.10 14.58
N LYS A 272 -21.46 -10.26 15.33
CA LYS A 272 -22.90 -10.43 15.56
C LYS A 272 -23.67 -10.18 14.26
N TRP A 273 -24.68 -11.00 13.99
CA TRP A 273 -25.47 -10.93 12.76
C TRP A 273 -26.03 -9.55 12.46
N LYS A 274 -26.48 -8.83 13.47
CA LYS A 274 -27.02 -7.47 13.35
C LYS A 274 -25.97 -6.42 12.94
N ASP A 275 -24.69 -6.71 13.14
CA ASP A 275 -23.59 -5.78 12.90
C ASP A 275 -22.88 -6.03 11.54
N ILE A 276 -23.34 -7.06 10.78
CA ILE A 276 -22.74 -7.44 9.49
C ILE A 276 -22.84 -6.32 8.46
N GLU A 277 -24.00 -5.67 8.36
CA GLU A 277 -24.22 -4.56 7.41
C GLU A 277 -23.27 -3.39 7.70
N GLU A 278 -23.09 -3.06 8.97
CA GLU A 278 -22.15 -2.01 9.37
C GLU A 278 -20.71 -2.37 9.00
N ARG A 279 -20.29 -3.62 9.21
CA ARG A 279 -18.95 -4.09 8.81
C ARG A 279 -18.76 -4.06 7.31
N PHE A 280 -19.79 -4.37 6.54
CA PHE A 280 -19.76 -4.27 5.08
C PHE A 280 -19.61 -2.81 4.63
N ASN A 281 -20.38 -1.89 5.22
CA ASN A 281 -20.28 -0.46 4.94
C ASN A 281 -18.89 0.11 5.31
N ASP A 282 -18.32 -0.33 6.41
CA ASP A 282 -16.94 0.04 6.79
C ASP A 282 -15.91 -0.50 5.79
N GLY A 283 -16.11 -1.72 5.29
CA GLY A 283 -15.30 -2.30 4.24
C GLY A 283 -15.32 -1.47 2.96
N ILE A 284 -16.51 -1.01 2.55
CA ILE A 284 -16.67 -0.09 1.41
C ILE A 284 -15.96 1.24 1.69
N ARG A 285 -16.09 1.82 2.87
CA ARG A 285 -15.40 3.06 3.24
C ARG A 285 -13.90 2.90 3.18
N MET A 286 -13.38 1.77 3.62
CA MET A 286 -11.95 1.47 3.68
C MET A 286 -11.34 1.22 2.30
N MET A 287 -12.00 0.40 1.46
CA MET A 287 -11.45 -0.11 0.22
C MET A 287 -12.16 0.40 -1.05
N GLY A 288 -13.29 1.08 -0.91
CA GLY A 288 -14.11 1.49 -2.05
C GLY A 288 -13.36 2.39 -3.03
N SER A 289 -12.56 3.34 -2.54
CA SER A 289 -11.73 4.19 -3.39
C SER A 289 -10.72 3.38 -4.20
N ILE A 290 -10.05 2.40 -3.57
CA ILE A 290 -9.07 1.54 -4.24
C ILE A 290 -9.78 0.64 -5.26
N ALA A 291 -10.91 0.03 -4.91
CA ALA A 291 -11.72 -0.78 -5.80
C ALA A 291 -12.15 0.02 -7.04
N PHE A 292 -12.57 1.26 -6.86
CA PHE A 292 -12.97 2.12 -7.96
C PHE A 292 -11.78 2.58 -8.82
N ILE A 293 -10.64 2.89 -8.22
CA ILE A 293 -9.39 3.17 -8.94
C ILE A 293 -9.01 1.98 -9.82
N MET A 294 -9.16 0.74 -9.33
CA MET A 294 -8.89 -0.46 -10.12
C MET A 294 -9.76 -0.56 -11.36
N LEU A 295 -11.07 -0.29 -11.24
CA LEU A 295 -11.97 -0.28 -12.39
C LEU A 295 -11.54 0.78 -13.41
N VAL A 296 -11.35 2.01 -12.97
CA VAL A 296 -10.94 3.13 -13.83
C VAL A 296 -9.57 2.87 -14.48
N ALA A 297 -8.64 2.26 -13.75
CA ALA A 297 -7.33 1.90 -14.29
C ALA A 297 -7.41 0.82 -15.38
N GLY A 298 -8.30 -0.16 -15.23
CA GLY A 298 -8.60 -1.12 -16.30
C GLY A 298 -9.11 -0.43 -17.56
N GLY A 299 -10.02 0.54 -17.39
CA GLY A 299 -10.51 1.41 -18.46
C GLY A 299 -9.44 2.25 -19.10
N PHE A 300 -8.60 2.93 -18.28
CA PHE A 300 -7.46 3.71 -18.74
C PHE A 300 -6.51 2.86 -19.58
N GLY A 301 -6.14 1.66 -19.10
CA GLY A 301 -5.27 0.75 -19.83
C GLY A 301 -5.85 0.34 -21.18
N MET A 302 -7.16 0.12 -21.27
CA MET A 302 -7.83 -0.24 -22.51
C MET A 302 -7.84 0.93 -23.51
N VAL A 303 -8.17 2.14 -23.08
CA VAL A 303 -8.11 3.34 -23.91
C VAL A 303 -6.67 3.60 -24.40
N MET A 304 -5.69 3.53 -23.51
CA MET A 304 -4.28 3.74 -23.89
C MET A 304 -3.77 2.73 -24.92
N ARG A 305 -4.21 1.46 -24.83
CA ARG A 305 -3.91 0.45 -25.86
C ARG A 305 -4.61 0.76 -27.17
N ALA A 306 -5.86 1.19 -27.13
CA ALA A 306 -6.65 1.54 -28.31
C ALA A 306 -6.04 2.73 -29.09
N THR A 307 -5.38 3.68 -28.42
CA THR A 307 -4.65 4.78 -29.08
C THR A 307 -3.40 4.33 -29.84
N GLY A 308 -2.93 3.07 -29.68
CA GLY A 308 -1.63 2.61 -30.20
C GLY A 308 -0.41 3.21 -29.48
N GLY A 309 -0.64 4.13 -28.54
CA GLY A 309 0.42 4.84 -27.82
C GLY A 309 1.33 3.92 -27.01
N VAL A 310 0.80 2.84 -26.44
CA VAL A 310 1.58 1.83 -25.68
C VAL A 310 2.60 1.18 -26.59
N ASN A 311 2.19 0.67 -27.77
CA ASN A 311 3.09 0.00 -28.71
C ASN A 311 4.18 0.96 -29.22
N ALA A 312 3.81 2.17 -29.61
CA ALA A 312 4.76 3.18 -30.08
C ALA A 312 5.78 3.58 -28.98
N LEU A 313 5.35 3.65 -27.73
CA LEU A 313 6.23 3.92 -26.59
C LEU A 313 7.19 2.76 -26.35
N VAL A 314 6.68 1.52 -26.30
CA VAL A 314 7.47 0.31 -26.07
C VAL A 314 8.54 0.15 -27.12
N GLU A 315 8.23 0.32 -28.42
CA GLU A 315 9.21 0.21 -29.50
C GLU A 315 10.34 1.24 -29.38
N ARG A 316 10.00 2.50 -29.10
CA ARG A 316 11.00 3.58 -28.94
C ARG A 316 11.84 3.43 -27.68
N SER A 317 11.19 3.13 -26.56
CA SER A 317 11.89 2.94 -25.29
C SER A 317 12.77 1.69 -25.32
N ALA A 318 12.30 0.60 -25.94
CA ALA A 318 13.10 -0.60 -26.11
C ALA A 318 14.39 -0.35 -26.88
N SER A 319 14.35 0.43 -27.99
CA SER A 319 15.56 0.77 -28.74
C SER A 319 16.56 1.61 -27.94
N ALA A 320 16.07 2.54 -27.12
CA ALA A 320 16.91 3.41 -26.28
C ALA A 320 17.48 2.69 -25.05
N LEU A 321 16.71 1.73 -24.47
CA LEU A 321 17.05 1.04 -23.23
C LEU A 321 17.65 -0.35 -23.45
N SER A 322 17.69 -0.85 -24.69
CA SER A 322 18.24 -2.17 -25.03
C SER A 322 19.74 -2.31 -24.75
N SER A 323 20.45 -1.19 -24.63
CA SER A 323 21.90 -1.18 -24.37
C SER A 323 22.25 -1.66 -22.95
N SER A 324 21.34 -1.56 -21.98
CA SER A 324 21.58 -1.96 -20.59
C SER A 324 20.30 -2.25 -19.83
N HIS A 325 20.14 -3.49 -19.37
CA HIS A 325 19.04 -3.88 -18.49
C HIS A 325 19.06 -3.09 -17.17
N LEU A 326 20.24 -2.74 -16.65
CA LEU A 326 20.37 -1.95 -15.44
C LEU A 326 19.81 -0.53 -15.64
N LEU A 327 20.14 0.11 -16.77
CA LEU A 327 19.60 1.42 -17.10
C LEU A 327 18.07 1.37 -17.24
N ALA A 328 17.56 0.34 -17.92
CA ALA A 328 16.13 0.15 -18.08
C ALA A 328 15.42 -0.02 -16.72
N ALA A 329 15.94 -0.89 -15.84
CA ALA A 329 15.40 -1.09 -14.51
C ALA A 329 15.43 0.20 -13.69
N THR A 330 16.54 0.95 -13.70
CA THR A 330 16.66 2.21 -12.98
C THR A 330 15.63 3.26 -13.48
N VAL A 331 15.46 3.39 -14.79
CA VAL A 331 14.48 4.34 -15.35
C VAL A 331 13.05 3.95 -14.97
N ILE A 332 12.72 2.67 -15.09
CA ILE A 332 11.38 2.16 -14.72
C ILE A 332 11.08 2.41 -13.24
N THR A 333 12.02 2.11 -12.35
CA THR A 333 11.84 2.31 -10.91
C THR A 333 11.76 3.79 -10.53
N LEU A 334 12.55 4.66 -11.15
CA LEU A 334 12.49 6.11 -10.91
C LEU A 334 11.16 6.72 -11.41
N ILE A 335 10.64 6.28 -12.55
CA ILE A 335 9.32 6.71 -13.01
C ILE A 335 8.26 6.22 -12.03
N GLY A 336 8.35 4.96 -11.59
CA GLY A 336 7.45 4.41 -10.56
C GLY A 336 7.48 5.21 -9.27
N LEU A 337 8.66 5.60 -8.80
CA LEU A 337 8.83 6.49 -7.63
C LEU A 337 8.02 7.78 -7.78
N VAL A 338 8.17 8.48 -8.91
CA VAL A 338 7.46 9.75 -9.17
C VAL A 338 5.95 9.54 -9.19
N VAL A 339 5.49 8.46 -9.86
CA VAL A 339 4.07 8.12 -9.93
C VAL A 339 3.52 7.80 -8.54
N THR A 340 4.23 6.98 -7.75
CA THR A 340 3.80 6.60 -6.40
C THR A 340 3.76 7.79 -5.45
N MET A 341 4.74 8.69 -5.53
CA MET A 341 4.73 9.93 -4.73
C MET A 341 3.53 10.83 -5.08
N GLY A 342 3.11 10.85 -6.34
CA GLY A 342 1.94 11.61 -6.78
C GLY A 342 0.62 10.98 -6.33
N ILE A 343 0.51 9.66 -6.41
CA ILE A 343 -0.71 8.91 -6.03
C ILE A 343 -0.83 8.73 -4.52
N GLY A 344 0.30 8.57 -3.82
CA GLY A 344 0.35 8.39 -2.37
C GLY A 344 0.08 6.95 -1.89
N THR A 345 0.01 5.96 -2.78
CA THR A 345 -0.20 4.55 -2.41
C THR A 345 0.34 3.59 -3.48
N SER A 346 1.01 2.53 -3.05
CA SER A 346 1.48 1.45 -3.93
C SER A 346 0.33 0.76 -4.67
N PHE A 347 -0.79 0.57 -4.01
CA PHE A 347 -1.97 -0.12 -4.57
C PHE A 347 -2.55 0.63 -5.78
N GLY A 348 -2.64 1.96 -5.70
CA GLY A 348 -3.10 2.80 -6.80
C GLY A 348 -2.07 2.93 -7.93
N THR A 349 -0.79 2.77 -7.61
CA THR A 349 0.31 2.91 -8.58
C THR A 349 0.41 1.70 -9.51
N ILE A 350 0.31 0.46 -8.97
CA ILE A 350 0.51 -0.77 -9.77
C ILE A 350 -0.35 -0.79 -11.05
N PRO A 351 -1.67 -0.53 -11.02
CA PRO A 351 -2.49 -0.54 -12.23
C PRO A 351 -2.02 0.45 -13.29
N VAL A 352 -1.54 1.60 -12.86
CA VAL A 352 -1.07 2.66 -13.77
C VAL A 352 0.24 2.29 -14.45
N ILE A 353 1.23 1.86 -13.66
CA ILE A 353 2.56 1.55 -14.19
C ILE A 353 2.59 0.24 -14.96
N ALA A 354 1.76 -0.75 -14.59
CA ALA A 354 1.73 -2.06 -15.24
C ALA A 354 1.35 -1.96 -16.74
N VAL A 355 0.46 -1.04 -17.09
CA VAL A 355 0.07 -0.80 -18.51
C VAL A 355 1.29 -0.45 -19.38
N LEU A 356 2.26 0.28 -18.82
CA LEU A 356 3.46 0.72 -19.53
C LEU A 356 4.61 -0.29 -19.39
N PHE A 357 4.87 -0.69 -18.17
CA PHE A 357 6.13 -1.37 -17.85
C PHE A 357 6.08 -2.86 -18.10
N VAL A 358 4.91 -3.53 -17.99
CA VAL A 358 4.83 -4.97 -18.31
C VAL A 358 5.15 -5.24 -19.78
N PRO A 359 4.52 -4.56 -20.77
CA PRO A 359 4.90 -4.72 -22.17
C PRO A 359 6.34 -4.31 -22.47
N LEU A 360 6.82 -3.24 -21.83
CA LEU A 360 8.20 -2.76 -22.00
C LEU A 360 9.23 -3.79 -21.49
N CYS A 361 9.03 -4.33 -20.29
CA CYS A 361 9.89 -5.36 -19.72
C CYS A 361 9.92 -6.61 -20.58
N THR A 362 8.76 -7.05 -21.08
CA THR A 362 8.66 -8.19 -21.98
C THR A 362 9.44 -7.93 -23.29
N LYS A 363 9.31 -6.74 -23.86
CA LYS A 363 10.04 -6.36 -25.08
C LYS A 363 11.55 -6.27 -24.88
N LEU A 364 11.99 -5.82 -23.71
CA LEU A 364 13.40 -5.77 -23.32
C LEU A 364 14.01 -7.11 -22.93
N GLY A 365 13.20 -8.20 -22.93
CA GLY A 365 13.67 -9.54 -22.59
C GLY A 365 13.87 -9.82 -21.10
N PHE A 366 13.24 -9.03 -20.24
CA PHE A 366 13.24 -9.32 -18.80
C PHE A 366 12.44 -10.58 -18.51
N SER A 367 12.94 -11.40 -17.58
CA SER A 367 12.20 -12.57 -17.11
C SER A 367 10.92 -12.16 -16.35
N PRO A 368 9.92 -13.06 -16.25
CA PRO A 368 8.74 -12.79 -15.41
C PRO A 368 9.11 -12.41 -13.97
N ALA A 369 10.12 -13.07 -13.39
CA ALA A 369 10.60 -12.75 -12.04
C ALA A 369 11.18 -11.34 -11.94
N ALA A 370 12.00 -10.91 -12.89
CA ALA A 370 12.54 -9.56 -12.92
C ALA A 370 11.44 -8.52 -13.14
N THR A 371 10.44 -8.82 -13.99
CA THR A 371 9.30 -7.93 -14.20
C THR A 371 8.44 -7.79 -12.94
N ILE A 372 8.20 -8.87 -12.19
CA ILE A 372 7.54 -8.84 -10.89
C ILE A 372 8.29 -7.89 -9.94
N LEU A 373 9.61 -8.07 -9.79
CA LEU A 373 10.41 -7.22 -8.91
C LEU A 373 10.34 -5.75 -9.31
N MET A 374 10.46 -5.45 -10.59
CA MET A 374 10.41 -4.07 -11.08
C MET A 374 9.05 -3.41 -10.86
N ILE A 375 7.94 -4.10 -11.12
CA ILE A 375 6.60 -3.57 -10.87
C ILE A 375 6.38 -3.37 -9.38
N SER A 376 6.74 -4.35 -8.57
CA SER A 376 6.55 -4.32 -7.11
C SER A 376 7.42 -3.24 -6.45
N SER A 377 8.70 -3.13 -6.83
CA SER A 377 9.60 -2.09 -6.31
C SER A 377 9.21 -0.71 -6.78
N ALA A 378 8.88 -0.53 -8.07
CA ALA A 378 8.43 0.74 -8.61
C ALA A 378 7.18 1.27 -7.93
N ALA A 379 6.26 0.38 -7.53
CA ALA A 379 5.06 0.73 -6.78
C ALA A 379 5.35 1.00 -5.29
N ALA A 380 6.29 0.27 -4.68
CA ALA A 380 6.66 0.44 -3.27
C ALA A 380 7.55 1.66 -3.04
N LEU A 381 8.40 2.01 -4.04
CA LEU A 381 9.19 3.24 -4.01
C LEU A 381 8.29 4.47 -3.91
N GLY A 382 8.61 5.34 -2.97
CA GLY A 382 7.84 6.56 -2.73
C GLY A 382 6.66 6.39 -1.77
N ASP A 383 6.20 5.17 -1.47
CA ASP A 383 5.17 4.95 -0.46
C ASP A 383 5.72 5.29 0.94
N ALA A 384 6.89 4.75 1.27
CA ALA A 384 7.63 5.16 2.46
C ALA A 384 8.28 6.55 2.25
N GLY A 385 7.69 7.57 2.83
CA GLY A 385 8.22 8.94 2.79
C GLY A 385 7.47 9.90 1.87
N SER A 386 6.44 9.45 1.14
CA SER A 386 5.53 10.36 0.45
C SER A 386 4.72 11.18 1.45
N PRO A 387 4.60 12.50 1.26
CA PRO A 387 3.72 13.33 2.09
C PRO A 387 2.23 12.99 1.99
N ALA A 388 1.82 12.26 0.97
CA ALA A 388 0.44 11.88 0.72
C ALA A 388 0.13 10.43 1.12
N SER A 389 1.13 9.64 1.57
CA SER A 389 0.95 8.24 1.91
C SER A 389 0.37 8.04 3.31
N ASP A 390 -0.54 7.08 3.43
CA ASP A 390 -1.06 6.62 4.72
C ASP A 390 0.07 6.10 5.62
N ALA A 391 1.12 5.53 5.03
CA ALA A 391 2.30 5.04 5.74
C ALA A 391 3.09 6.16 6.45
N THR A 392 2.92 7.41 6.05
CA THR A 392 3.56 8.59 6.69
C THR A 392 2.56 9.43 7.47
N LEU A 393 1.33 9.60 6.96
CA LEU A 393 0.28 10.37 7.62
C LEU A 393 -0.16 9.75 8.94
N GLY A 394 -0.32 8.41 8.98
CA GLY A 394 -0.68 7.69 10.19
C GLY A 394 0.32 7.90 11.33
N PRO A 395 1.62 7.57 11.15
CA PRO A 395 2.65 7.86 12.13
C PRO A 395 2.70 9.32 12.59
N THR A 396 2.59 10.26 11.65
CA THR A 396 2.57 11.69 11.98
C THR A 396 1.39 12.04 12.86
N CYS A 397 0.19 11.55 12.56
CA CYS A 397 -1.00 11.82 13.36
C CYS A 397 -0.80 11.43 14.84
N GLY A 398 -0.27 10.25 15.12
CA GLY A 398 0.01 9.81 16.47
C GLY A 398 1.15 10.58 17.15
N LEU A 399 2.26 10.81 16.43
CA LEU A 399 3.46 11.46 16.98
C LEU A 399 3.30 12.97 17.15
N ASN A 400 2.37 13.58 16.42
CA ASN A 400 2.07 15.00 16.49
C ASN A 400 0.84 15.34 17.36
N ALA A 401 0.38 14.41 18.18
CA ALA A 401 -0.80 14.64 19.04
C ALA A 401 -0.62 15.81 20.02
N ASP A 402 0.61 16.18 20.33
CA ASP A 402 0.98 17.33 21.18
C ASP A 402 1.56 18.52 20.39
N GLY A 403 1.49 18.50 19.04
CA GLY A 403 1.94 19.59 18.17
C GLY A 403 3.46 19.73 18.00
N GLN A 404 4.27 18.74 18.39
CA GLN A 404 5.74 18.85 18.40
C GLN A 404 6.45 17.92 17.37
N HIS A 405 5.74 17.46 16.32
CA HIS A 405 6.28 16.57 15.30
C HIS A 405 5.87 17.04 13.89
N ASP A 406 6.82 17.48 13.11
CA ASP A 406 6.57 17.94 11.74
C ASP A 406 6.43 16.77 10.76
N HIS A 407 5.36 16.80 9.94
CA HIS A 407 5.06 15.74 8.99
C HIS A 407 6.19 15.55 7.96
N ILE A 408 6.67 16.63 7.40
CA ILE A 408 7.66 16.58 6.31
C ILE A 408 9.05 16.26 6.88
N TRP A 409 9.49 17.05 7.87
CA TRP A 409 10.87 16.99 8.34
C TRP A 409 11.14 15.91 9.39
N ASP A 410 10.10 15.48 10.13
CA ASP A 410 10.29 14.49 11.19
C ASP A 410 9.72 13.09 10.80
N THR A 411 8.88 12.98 9.74
CA THR A 411 8.41 11.69 9.21
C THR A 411 8.87 11.45 7.78
N CYS A 412 8.47 12.30 6.81
CA CYS A 412 8.67 12.01 5.38
C CYS A 412 10.15 11.98 5.00
N VAL A 413 10.91 13.02 5.28
CA VAL A 413 12.33 13.13 4.89
C VAL A 413 13.19 12.01 5.52
N PRO A 414 13.08 11.70 6.84
CA PRO A 414 13.83 10.62 7.44
C PRO A 414 13.57 9.24 6.84
N THR A 415 12.30 8.95 6.54
CA THR A 415 11.89 7.63 6.04
C THR A 415 12.11 7.50 4.55
N PHE A 416 11.95 8.58 3.78
CA PHE A 416 12.21 8.58 2.34
C PHE A 416 13.63 8.14 2.02
N GLY A 417 14.62 8.82 2.57
CA GLY A 417 16.03 8.47 2.30
C GLY A 417 16.43 7.10 2.84
N ALA A 418 15.90 6.73 4.02
CA ALA A 418 16.26 5.46 4.63
C ALA A 418 15.69 4.24 3.90
N LEU A 419 14.49 4.32 3.36
CA LEU A 419 13.77 3.16 2.85
C LEU A 419 13.74 3.08 1.31
N ASN A 420 13.73 4.22 0.60
CA ASN A 420 13.70 4.20 -0.86
C ASN A 420 15.08 4.05 -1.52
N ILE A 421 16.18 4.47 -0.85
CA ILE A 421 17.53 4.31 -1.44
C ILE A 421 17.96 2.85 -1.50
N PRO A 422 17.72 2.00 -0.47
CA PRO A 422 18.07 0.57 -0.55
C PRO A 422 17.14 -0.25 -1.43
N LEU A 423 15.91 0.18 -1.66
CA LEU A 423 14.91 -0.49 -2.47
C LEU A 423 15.18 -0.31 -3.96
#